data_807a2dede63c17466f66d8aad0af50bf
#
_entry.id   807a2dede63c17466f66d8aad0af50bf
#
_cell.length_a   1.000
_cell.length_b   1.000
_cell.length_c   1.000
_cell.angle_alpha   90.00
_cell.angle_beta   90.00
_cell.angle_gamma   90.00
#
_symmetry.space_group_name_H-M   'P 1'
#
loop_
_entity.id
_entity.type
_entity.pdbx_description
1 polymer ?
#
loop_
_entity_poly.entity_id
_entity_poly.type
_entity_poly.pdbx_seq_one_letter_code
_entity_poly.pdbx_strand_id
1 'polypeptide(L)'
;GLGSRPSLGHPGDKYETGLEAAEEIEVIAAELAAEVFRADHAEVRVFSGAMANLYAFMALAKPGDAIIAPPPGIGGHVTHHAAGCAGLYGLVTHPAPVDPAGYTVDVPALAALAERVRPKLITIGGSLNLFPHPVAELRAVADAVGAKLLFDAAHLCGMIAGGAWANPLDLGAHLMTMSTYKSLGGPAGGLIVTN
;
A
#
# COMPACT_ATOMS: atom_id res chain seq x y z
N GLY A 1 2.71 31.79 -6.76
CA GLY A 1 3.49 30.59 -6.98
C GLY A 1 2.64 29.35 -7.03
N LEU A 2 3.21 28.26 -7.53
CA LEU A 2 2.52 26.97 -7.69
C LEU A 2 1.89 26.46 -6.37
N GLY A 3 2.54 26.66 -5.23
CA GLY A 3 2.05 26.19 -3.93
C GLY A 3 0.92 27.02 -3.32
N SER A 4 0.49 28.09 -3.95
CA SER A 4 -0.60 28.96 -3.44
C SER A 4 -1.89 28.87 -4.26
N ARG A 5 -1.91 28.03 -5.30
CA ARG A 5 -3.09 27.82 -6.14
C ARG A 5 -3.66 26.41 -5.95
N PRO A 6 -4.96 26.26 -5.84
CA PRO A 6 -5.56 24.93 -5.88
C PRO A 6 -5.35 24.30 -7.26
N SER A 7 -5.15 22.98 -7.30
CA SER A 7 -4.97 22.22 -8.54
C SER A 7 -6.01 21.11 -8.59
N LEU A 8 -7.29 21.50 -8.65
CA LEU A 8 -8.41 20.59 -8.67
C LEU A 8 -8.67 20.05 -10.08
N GLY A 9 -9.14 18.81 -10.16
CA GLY A 9 -9.37 18.10 -11.42
C GLY A 9 -8.15 17.27 -11.84
N HIS A 10 -8.31 16.54 -12.93
CA HIS A 10 -7.24 15.74 -13.51
C HIS A 10 -6.39 16.55 -14.48
N PRO A 11 -5.14 16.12 -14.76
CA PRO A 11 -4.37 16.70 -15.84
C PRO A 11 -5.15 16.70 -17.16
N GLY A 12 -5.14 17.85 -17.86
CA GLY A 12 -5.94 18.07 -19.08
C GLY A 12 -7.40 18.47 -18.84
N ASP A 13 -7.90 18.39 -17.59
CA ASP A 13 -9.28 18.76 -17.23
C ASP A 13 -9.30 19.45 -15.85
N LYS A 14 -8.46 20.46 -15.68
CA LYS A 14 -8.42 21.27 -14.46
C LYS A 14 -9.58 22.25 -14.41
N TYR A 15 -10.09 22.52 -13.20
CA TYR A 15 -11.20 23.46 -13.00
C TYR A 15 -10.78 24.92 -13.11
N GLU A 16 -9.49 25.19 -12.99
CA GLU A 16 -8.94 26.55 -13.02
C GLU A 16 -7.90 26.70 -14.12
N THR A 17 -7.77 27.91 -14.64
CA THR A 17 -6.77 28.26 -15.66
C THR A 17 -5.41 28.59 -15.05
N GLY A 18 -4.34 28.47 -15.82
CA GLY A 18 -2.96 28.77 -15.39
C GLY A 18 -2.36 27.69 -14.51
N LEU A 19 -2.76 26.45 -14.72
CA LEU A 19 -2.28 25.25 -14.01
C LEU A 19 -1.45 24.33 -14.91
N GLU A 20 -1.10 24.74 -16.12
CA GLU A 20 -0.40 23.92 -17.12
C GLU A 20 0.90 23.34 -16.56
N ALA A 21 1.69 24.14 -15.84
CA ALA A 21 2.91 23.64 -15.20
C ALA A 21 2.64 22.68 -14.03
N ALA A 22 1.53 22.86 -13.30
CA ALA A 22 1.13 21.92 -12.23
C ALA A 22 0.66 20.59 -12.82
N GLU A 23 -0.09 20.63 -13.91
CA GLU A 23 -0.51 19.43 -14.64
C GLU A 23 0.69 18.64 -15.15
N GLU A 24 1.66 19.32 -15.77
CA GLU A 24 2.88 18.69 -16.26
C GLU A 24 3.68 18.03 -15.12
N ILE A 25 3.80 18.69 -13.97
CA ILE A 25 4.44 18.10 -12.77
C ILE A 25 3.70 16.85 -12.30
N GLU A 26 2.36 16.87 -12.25
CA GLU A 26 1.56 15.72 -11.85
C GLU A 26 1.77 14.52 -12.79
N VAL A 27 1.78 14.76 -14.11
CA VAL A 27 2.02 13.74 -15.13
C VAL A 27 3.43 13.13 -14.97
N ILE A 28 4.46 13.98 -14.94
CA ILE A 28 5.85 13.56 -14.79
C ILE A 28 6.04 12.75 -13.50
N ALA A 29 5.46 13.20 -12.38
CA ALA A 29 5.57 12.51 -11.11
C ALA A 29 4.93 11.11 -11.15
N ALA A 30 3.76 10.98 -11.79
CA ALA A 30 3.07 9.70 -11.93
C ALA A 30 3.85 8.75 -12.87
N GLU A 31 4.34 9.23 -14.00
CA GLU A 31 5.13 8.46 -14.95
C GLU A 31 6.44 7.97 -14.33
N LEU A 32 7.18 8.84 -13.64
CA LEU A 32 8.42 8.47 -12.95
C LEU A 32 8.16 7.46 -11.82
N ALA A 33 7.08 7.63 -11.06
CA ALA A 33 6.72 6.68 -10.01
C ALA A 33 6.38 5.30 -10.60
N ALA A 34 5.62 5.26 -11.70
CA ALA A 34 5.30 4.03 -12.41
C ALA A 34 6.57 3.35 -12.95
N GLU A 35 7.47 4.10 -13.58
CA GLU A 35 8.75 3.60 -14.09
C GLU A 35 9.63 3.03 -12.97
N VAL A 36 9.84 3.80 -11.89
CA VAL A 36 10.72 3.40 -10.76
C VAL A 36 10.24 2.12 -10.10
N PHE A 37 8.92 1.97 -9.92
CA PHE A 37 8.34 0.79 -9.28
C PHE A 37 7.86 -0.28 -10.26
N ARG A 38 8.10 -0.09 -11.58
CA ARG A 38 7.64 -1.01 -12.65
C ARG A 38 6.16 -1.35 -12.51
N ALA A 39 5.35 -0.31 -12.32
CA ALA A 39 3.92 -0.40 -12.17
C ALA A 39 3.20 0.15 -13.41
N ASP A 40 1.98 -0.33 -13.69
CA ASP A 40 1.16 0.20 -14.77
C ASP A 40 0.53 1.55 -14.40
N HIS A 41 0.25 1.74 -13.09
CA HIS A 41 -0.42 2.94 -12.59
C HIS A 41 0.22 3.46 -11.30
N ALA A 42 0.24 4.79 -11.15
CA ALA A 42 0.71 5.47 -9.94
C ALA A 42 -0.24 6.61 -9.53
N GLU A 43 -0.60 6.68 -8.25
CA GLU A 43 -1.32 7.81 -7.67
C GLU A 43 -0.37 8.58 -6.74
N VAL A 44 -0.01 9.79 -7.16
CA VAL A 44 0.97 10.65 -6.48
C VAL A 44 0.32 11.73 -5.61
N ARG A 45 -1.00 11.94 -5.74
CA ARG A 45 -1.75 12.98 -5.00
C ARG A 45 -2.19 12.46 -3.63
N VAL A 46 -1.23 11.95 -2.86
CA VAL A 46 -1.44 11.30 -1.57
C VAL A 46 -0.61 12.01 -0.51
N PHE A 47 -1.24 12.45 0.58
CA PHE A 47 -0.60 13.28 1.61
C PHE A 47 0.42 12.53 2.48
N SER A 48 0.27 11.23 2.66
CA SER A 48 1.15 10.41 3.49
C SER A 48 0.94 8.92 3.23
N GLY A 49 1.85 8.07 3.73
CA GLY A 49 1.67 6.61 3.70
C GLY A 49 0.41 6.16 4.46
N ALA A 50 0.02 6.84 5.52
CA ALA A 50 -1.23 6.56 6.23
C ALA A 50 -2.45 6.82 5.35
N MET A 51 -2.45 7.92 4.59
CA MET A 51 -3.51 8.22 3.63
C MET A 51 -3.48 7.27 2.43
N ALA A 52 -2.29 6.82 2.00
CA ALA A 52 -2.18 5.78 0.97
C ALA A 52 -2.90 4.49 1.40
N ASN A 53 -2.69 4.06 2.64
CA ASN A 53 -3.40 2.90 3.19
C ASN A 53 -4.91 3.13 3.26
N LEU A 54 -5.35 4.30 3.74
CA LEU A 54 -6.78 4.64 3.81
C LEU A 54 -7.43 4.62 2.42
N TYR A 55 -6.80 5.23 1.42
CA TYR A 55 -7.32 5.26 0.05
C TYR A 55 -7.39 3.86 -0.56
N ALA A 56 -6.38 3.02 -0.32
CA ALA A 56 -6.41 1.62 -0.73
C ALA A 56 -7.57 0.85 -0.06
N PHE A 57 -7.82 1.07 1.23
CA PHE A 57 -8.94 0.46 1.94
C PHE A 57 -10.29 0.91 1.35
N MET A 58 -10.45 2.21 1.10
CA MET A 58 -11.68 2.78 0.53
C MET A 58 -11.95 2.28 -0.90
N ALA A 59 -10.90 2.06 -1.69
CA ALA A 59 -11.01 1.55 -3.05
C ALA A 59 -11.37 0.06 -3.12
N LEU A 60 -10.91 -0.75 -2.15
CA LEU A 60 -10.96 -2.21 -2.23
C LEU A 60 -11.94 -2.87 -1.27
N ALA A 61 -12.43 -2.15 -0.28
CA ALA A 61 -13.30 -2.68 0.77
C ALA A 61 -14.39 -1.67 1.16
N LYS A 62 -15.36 -2.12 1.93
CA LYS A 62 -16.46 -1.31 2.48
C LYS A 62 -16.45 -1.42 4.00
N PRO A 63 -17.01 -0.45 4.73
CA PRO A 63 -17.25 -0.57 6.16
C PRO A 63 -17.95 -1.90 6.50
N GLY A 64 -17.42 -2.61 7.49
CA GLY A 64 -17.86 -3.95 7.88
C GLY A 64 -17.11 -5.11 7.21
N ASP A 65 -16.36 -4.85 6.13
CA ASP A 65 -15.55 -5.89 5.50
C ASP A 65 -14.36 -6.30 6.37
N ALA A 66 -14.01 -7.59 6.30
CA ALA A 66 -12.85 -8.14 7.00
C ALA A 66 -11.57 -7.89 6.20
N ILE A 67 -10.48 -7.59 6.92
CA ILE A 67 -9.11 -7.59 6.42
C ILE A 67 -8.22 -8.43 7.34
N ILE A 68 -7.14 -9.00 6.78
CA ILE A 68 -6.09 -9.66 7.56
C ILE A 68 -4.82 -8.80 7.45
N ALA A 69 -4.21 -8.47 8.59
CA ALA A 69 -3.02 -7.60 8.63
C ALA A 69 -1.98 -8.11 9.63
N PRO A 70 -0.67 -7.89 9.36
CA PRO A 70 0.38 -8.25 10.30
C PRO A 70 0.17 -7.56 11.65
N PRO A 71 0.27 -8.27 12.77
CA PRO A 71 0.13 -7.65 14.09
C PRO A 71 1.31 -6.71 14.41
N PRO A 72 1.12 -5.74 15.33
CA PRO A 72 2.19 -4.80 15.71
C PRO A 72 3.45 -5.48 16.20
N GLY A 73 3.35 -6.67 16.80
CA GLY A 73 4.49 -7.44 17.34
C GLY A 73 5.52 -7.88 16.29
N ILE A 74 5.15 -7.93 15.01
CA ILE A 74 6.07 -8.18 13.88
C ILE A 74 6.19 -6.96 12.96
N GLY A 75 5.87 -5.77 13.46
CA GLY A 75 6.01 -4.51 12.73
C GLY A 75 4.81 -4.12 11.88
N GLY A 76 3.67 -4.75 12.05
CA GLY A 76 2.42 -4.31 11.42
C GLY A 76 2.09 -2.86 11.82
N HIS A 77 1.83 -2.01 10.83
CA HIS A 77 1.61 -0.59 11.09
C HIS A 77 0.19 -0.33 11.64
N VAL A 78 0.05 0.62 12.56
CA VAL A 78 -1.22 0.95 13.21
C VAL A 78 -2.35 1.30 12.23
N THR A 79 -2.03 1.82 11.05
CA THR A 79 -3.03 2.13 10.01
C THR A 79 -3.86 0.93 9.57
N HIS A 80 -3.34 -0.29 9.70
CA HIS A 80 -4.04 -1.52 9.33
C HIS A 80 -4.94 -2.09 10.44
N HIS A 81 -5.01 -1.43 11.59
CA HIS A 81 -5.70 -1.92 12.79
C HIS A 81 -6.84 -1.01 13.24
N ALA A 82 -7.60 -1.48 14.24
CA ALA A 82 -8.76 -0.78 14.79
C ALA A 82 -8.43 0.64 15.32
N ALA A 83 -7.20 0.85 15.81
CA ALA A 83 -6.75 2.17 16.30
C ALA A 83 -6.29 3.12 15.18
N GLY A 84 -6.26 2.69 13.93
CA GLY A 84 -5.78 3.46 12.79
C GLY A 84 -6.80 3.57 11.66
N CYS A 85 -6.29 3.75 10.43
CA CYS A 85 -7.14 4.02 9.26
C CYS A 85 -8.17 2.92 8.98
N ALA A 86 -7.80 1.64 9.17
CA ALA A 86 -8.72 0.53 8.97
C ALA A 86 -9.94 0.62 9.90
N GLY A 87 -9.70 0.83 11.21
CA GLY A 87 -10.79 0.99 12.17
C GLY A 87 -11.56 2.28 11.98
N LEU A 88 -10.89 3.39 11.64
CA LEU A 88 -11.55 4.67 11.32
C LEU A 88 -12.51 4.52 10.14
N TYR A 89 -12.15 3.75 9.12
CA TYR A 89 -13.01 3.46 7.97
C TYR A 89 -14.08 2.40 8.27
N GLY A 90 -14.00 1.74 9.42
CA GLY A 90 -14.98 0.73 9.84
C GLY A 90 -14.68 -0.69 9.35
N LEU A 91 -13.43 -1.00 9.00
CA LEU A 91 -13.03 -2.36 8.66
C LEU A 91 -12.83 -3.22 9.90
N VAL A 92 -13.08 -4.52 9.76
CA VAL A 92 -12.83 -5.53 10.80
C VAL A 92 -11.45 -6.16 10.57
N THR A 93 -10.47 -5.77 11.36
CA THR A 93 -9.10 -6.29 11.21
C THR A 93 -8.90 -7.57 12.02
N HIS A 94 -8.44 -8.62 11.33
CA HIS A 94 -7.98 -9.86 11.94
C HIS A 94 -6.44 -9.89 11.92
N PRO A 95 -5.78 -10.14 13.07
CA PRO A 95 -4.33 -10.26 13.09
C PRO A 95 -3.89 -11.50 12.30
N ALA A 96 -2.92 -11.33 11.42
CA ALA A 96 -2.31 -12.45 10.73
C ALA A 96 -1.56 -13.35 11.74
N PRO A 97 -1.66 -14.69 11.61
CA PRO A 97 -0.80 -15.61 12.35
C PRO A 97 0.68 -15.33 12.06
N VAL A 98 1.51 -15.47 13.07
CA VAL A 98 2.94 -15.11 13.02
C VAL A 98 3.81 -16.34 12.98
N ASP A 99 4.81 -16.35 12.10
CA ASP A 99 5.98 -17.23 12.20
C ASP A 99 7.07 -16.51 13.00
N PRO A 100 7.29 -16.86 14.28
CA PRO A 100 8.27 -16.17 15.11
C PRO A 100 9.72 -16.47 14.71
N ALA A 101 9.99 -17.55 13.99
CA ALA A 101 11.33 -17.89 13.51
C ALA A 101 11.66 -17.11 12.23
N GLY A 102 10.69 -16.92 11.34
CA GLY A 102 10.85 -16.16 10.10
C GLY A 102 10.64 -14.66 10.23
N TYR A 103 10.21 -14.15 11.39
CA TYR A 103 9.84 -12.73 11.58
C TYR A 103 8.83 -12.24 10.54
N THR A 104 7.92 -13.11 10.15
CA THR A 104 6.88 -12.83 9.16
C THR A 104 5.59 -13.55 9.53
N VAL A 105 4.67 -13.66 8.60
CA VAL A 105 3.39 -14.35 8.81
C VAL A 105 3.53 -15.86 8.56
N ASP A 106 2.77 -16.66 9.31
CA ASP A 106 2.60 -18.10 9.08
C ASP A 106 1.60 -18.31 7.94
N VAL A 107 2.09 -18.64 6.76
CA VAL A 107 1.26 -18.74 5.55
C VAL A 107 0.18 -19.84 5.66
N PRO A 108 0.48 -21.08 6.09
CA PRO A 108 -0.55 -22.10 6.27
C PRO A 108 -1.65 -21.67 7.25
N ALA A 109 -1.28 -21.12 8.38
CA ALA A 109 -2.27 -20.65 9.37
C ALA A 109 -3.06 -19.43 8.87
N LEU A 110 -2.41 -18.55 8.08
CA LEU A 110 -3.09 -17.41 7.44
C LEU A 110 -4.08 -17.90 6.38
N ALA A 111 -3.76 -18.91 5.60
CA ALA A 111 -4.68 -19.51 4.63
C ALA A 111 -5.94 -20.06 5.32
N ALA A 112 -5.78 -20.82 6.41
CA ALA A 112 -6.90 -21.31 7.20
C ALA A 112 -7.74 -20.17 7.82
N LEU A 113 -7.10 -19.09 8.25
CA LEU A 113 -7.80 -17.89 8.72
C LEU A 113 -8.57 -17.21 7.57
N ALA A 114 -7.96 -17.04 6.41
CA ALA A 114 -8.58 -16.42 5.25
C ALA A 114 -9.82 -17.17 4.75
N GLU A 115 -9.77 -18.49 4.73
CA GLU A 115 -10.94 -19.32 4.40
C GLU A 115 -12.10 -19.10 5.36
N ARG A 116 -11.82 -18.94 6.65
CA ARG A 116 -12.84 -18.76 7.69
C ARG A 116 -13.43 -17.36 7.68
N VAL A 117 -12.60 -16.32 7.52
CA VAL A 117 -13.04 -14.91 7.65
C VAL A 117 -13.42 -14.27 6.32
N ARG A 118 -12.98 -14.85 5.18
CA ARG A 118 -13.25 -14.35 3.84
C ARG A 118 -12.93 -12.86 3.70
N PRO A 119 -11.68 -12.45 3.93
CA PRO A 119 -11.32 -11.05 3.89
C PRO A 119 -11.47 -10.47 2.49
N LYS A 120 -11.68 -9.17 2.38
CA LYS A 120 -11.57 -8.42 1.12
C LYS A 120 -10.12 -8.07 0.79
N LEU A 121 -9.29 -7.95 1.83
CA LEU A 121 -7.90 -7.52 1.69
C LEU A 121 -7.03 -8.31 2.67
N ILE A 122 -5.90 -8.78 2.16
CA ILE A 122 -4.77 -9.26 2.96
C ILE A 122 -3.67 -8.22 2.81
N THR A 123 -3.10 -7.77 3.92
CA THR A 123 -1.98 -6.82 3.89
C THR A 123 -0.73 -7.47 4.42
N ILE A 124 0.42 -7.08 3.90
CA ILE A 124 1.76 -7.51 4.32
C ILE A 124 2.72 -6.33 4.21
N GLY A 125 3.90 -6.44 4.78
CA GLY A 125 4.81 -5.32 4.94
C GLY A 125 4.49 -4.53 6.21
N GLY A 126 5.17 -3.42 6.42
CA GLY A 126 5.01 -2.59 7.60
C GLY A 126 6.30 -1.91 8.04
N SER A 127 6.43 -1.65 9.35
CA SER A 127 7.55 -0.85 9.90
C SER A 127 8.82 -1.66 10.18
N LEU A 128 8.71 -2.97 10.43
CA LEU A 128 9.85 -3.85 10.68
C LEU A 128 9.89 -4.93 9.60
N ASN A 129 10.94 -4.90 8.78
CA ASN A 129 11.12 -5.82 7.66
C ASN A 129 12.55 -6.38 7.74
N LEU A 130 12.75 -7.40 8.56
CA LEU A 130 14.07 -8.00 8.76
C LEU A 130 14.42 -8.99 7.64
N PHE A 131 13.44 -9.74 7.17
CA PHE A 131 13.56 -10.72 6.11
C PHE A 131 12.49 -10.50 5.03
N PRO A 132 12.69 -11.01 3.80
CA PRO A 132 11.68 -10.97 2.75
C PRO A 132 10.37 -11.61 3.20
N HIS A 133 9.26 -10.96 2.86
CA HIS A 133 7.93 -11.50 3.11
C HIS A 133 7.51 -12.49 2.01
N PRO A 134 6.69 -13.51 2.31
CA PRO A 134 6.23 -14.53 1.37
C PRO A 134 5.10 -14.01 0.46
N VAL A 135 5.42 -13.02 -0.39
CA VAL A 135 4.41 -12.31 -1.21
C VAL A 135 3.72 -13.24 -2.20
N ALA A 136 4.46 -14.12 -2.87
CA ALA A 136 3.89 -15.02 -3.88
C ALA A 136 2.94 -16.05 -3.25
N GLU A 137 3.29 -16.58 -2.09
CA GLU A 137 2.45 -17.51 -1.34
C GLU A 137 1.19 -16.82 -0.82
N LEU A 138 1.32 -15.58 -0.32
CA LEU A 138 0.18 -14.77 0.13
C LEU A 138 -0.72 -14.36 -1.04
N ARG A 139 -0.16 -14.16 -2.23
CA ARG A 139 -0.95 -13.95 -3.43
C ARG A 139 -1.82 -15.16 -3.74
N ALA A 140 -1.27 -16.35 -3.67
CA ALA A 140 -2.04 -17.59 -3.89
C ALA A 140 -3.17 -17.75 -2.85
N VAL A 141 -2.91 -17.41 -1.59
CA VAL A 141 -3.95 -17.40 -0.54
C VAL A 141 -5.03 -16.36 -0.86
N ALA A 142 -4.65 -15.15 -1.25
CA ALA A 142 -5.60 -14.09 -1.59
C ALA A 142 -6.51 -14.51 -2.76
N ASP A 143 -5.94 -15.08 -3.82
CA ASP A 143 -6.68 -15.56 -4.98
C ASP A 143 -7.68 -16.67 -4.62
N ALA A 144 -7.28 -17.61 -3.75
CA ALA A 144 -8.14 -18.71 -3.30
C ALA A 144 -9.41 -18.24 -2.58
N VAL A 145 -9.38 -17.08 -1.93
CA VAL A 145 -10.54 -16.52 -1.20
C VAL A 145 -11.18 -15.31 -1.89
N GLY A 146 -10.64 -14.89 -3.04
CA GLY A 146 -11.12 -13.71 -3.79
C GLY A 146 -10.75 -12.38 -3.13
N ALA A 147 -9.67 -12.35 -2.33
CA ALA A 147 -9.15 -11.15 -1.70
C ALA A 147 -8.12 -10.45 -2.59
N LYS A 148 -7.83 -9.18 -2.29
CA LYS A 148 -6.67 -8.46 -2.85
C LYS A 148 -5.49 -8.54 -1.87
N LEU A 149 -4.26 -8.48 -2.41
CA LEU A 149 -3.02 -8.44 -1.63
C LEU A 149 -2.41 -7.04 -1.73
N LEU A 150 -2.29 -6.34 -0.61
CA LEU A 150 -1.63 -5.04 -0.48
C LEU A 150 -0.28 -5.22 0.21
N PHE A 151 0.76 -4.61 -0.33
CA PHE A 151 2.06 -4.51 0.31
C PHE A 151 2.30 -3.09 0.85
N ASP A 152 2.40 -2.93 2.16
CA ASP A 152 2.81 -1.67 2.78
C ASP A 152 4.34 -1.55 2.72
N ALA A 153 4.81 -0.82 1.71
CA ALA A 153 6.22 -0.59 1.42
C ALA A 153 6.77 0.69 2.04
N ALA A 154 6.07 1.31 2.99
CA ALA A 154 6.44 2.62 3.54
C ALA A 154 7.90 2.69 4.02
N HIS A 155 8.44 1.62 4.57
CA HIS A 155 9.82 1.53 5.04
C HIS A 155 10.80 0.90 4.03
N LEU A 156 10.29 0.25 2.98
CA LEU A 156 11.08 -0.49 2.00
C LEU A 156 11.15 0.19 0.63
N CYS A 157 10.33 1.20 0.37
CA CYS A 157 10.18 1.78 -0.96
C CYS A 157 11.52 2.24 -1.59
N GLY A 158 12.43 2.83 -0.82
CA GLY A 158 13.76 3.19 -1.31
C GLY A 158 14.62 1.99 -1.67
N MET A 159 14.55 0.91 -0.91
CA MET A 159 15.28 -0.33 -1.19
C MET A 159 14.70 -1.05 -2.43
N ILE A 160 13.38 -1.01 -2.59
CA ILE A 160 12.69 -1.56 -3.77
C ILE A 160 13.08 -0.74 -5.01
N ALA A 161 13.01 0.58 -4.94
CA ALA A 161 13.39 1.49 -6.02
C ALA A 161 14.86 1.31 -6.44
N GLY A 162 15.75 1.10 -5.48
CA GLY A 162 17.17 0.84 -5.70
C GLY A 162 17.53 -0.60 -6.07
N GLY A 163 16.55 -1.51 -6.17
CA GLY A 163 16.78 -2.92 -6.52
C GLY A 163 17.43 -3.77 -5.42
N ALA A 164 17.55 -3.25 -4.20
CA ALA A 164 18.10 -3.98 -3.05
C ALA A 164 17.06 -4.86 -2.33
N TRP A 165 15.78 -4.72 -2.71
CA TRP A 165 14.68 -5.56 -2.24
C TRP A 165 13.80 -5.94 -3.43
N ALA A 166 13.35 -7.18 -3.47
CA ALA A 166 12.47 -7.63 -4.56
C ALA A 166 11.19 -6.80 -4.62
N ASN A 167 10.78 -6.41 -5.83
CA ASN A 167 9.56 -5.63 -6.00
C ASN A 167 8.33 -6.51 -5.72
N PRO A 168 7.49 -6.16 -4.73
CA PRO A 168 6.30 -6.92 -4.42
C PRO A 168 5.29 -7.04 -5.56
N LEU A 169 5.22 -6.09 -6.48
CA LEU A 169 4.35 -6.19 -7.68
C LEU A 169 4.80 -7.35 -8.58
N ASP A 170 6.12 -7.50 -8.80
CA ASP A 170 6.66 -8.62 -9.58
C ASP A 170 6.38 -9.98 -8.90
N LEU A 171 6.23 -9.99 -7.58
CA LEU A 171 5.91 -11.19 -6.79
C LEU A 171 4.40 -11.42 -6.66
N GLY A 172 3.57 -10.56 -7.25
CA GLY A 172 2.14 -10.73 -7.34
C GLY A 172 1.30 -9.90 -6.36
N ALA A 173 1.87 -8.97 -5.60
CA ALA A 173 1.06 -8.00 -4.88
C ALA A 173 0.18 -7.23 -5.89
N HIS A 174 -1.08 -6.97 -5.54
CA HIS A 174 -1.97 -6.22 -6.42
C HIS A 174 -1.65 -4.73 -6.40
N LEU A 175 -1.19 -4.23 -5.25
CA LEU A 175 -0.82 -2.83 -5.09
C LEU A 175 0.21 -2.68 -3.96
N MET A 176 0.95 -1.56 -4.03
CA MET A 176 1.83 -1.11 -2.95
C MET A 176 1.43 0.28 -2.48
N THR A 177 1.51 0.50 -1.17
CA THR A 177 1.36 1.80 -0.53
C THR A 177 2.68 2.24 0.08
N MET A 178 2.99 3.53 0.03
CA MET A 178 4.31 4.04 0.43
C MET A 178 4.23 5.40 1.11
N SER A 179 5.26 5.69 1.92
CA SER A 179 5.60 7.05 2.37
C SER A 179 6.80 7.53 1.58
N THR A 180 6.72 8.68 0.93
CA THR A 180 7.81 9.21 0.10
C THR A 180 8.99 9.74 0.92
N TYR A 181 8.77 10.15 2.18
CA TYR A 181 9.75 10.82 3.04
C TYR A 181 10.55 9.89 3.97
N LYS A 182 10.40 8.55 3.84
CA LYS A 182 11.18 7.55 4.60
C LYS A 182 12.38 7.08 3.77
N SER A 183 12.48 5.79 3.51
CA SER A 183 13.61 5.22 2.75
C SER A 183 13.73 5.72 1.31
N LEU A 184 12.66 6.23 0.70
CA LEU A 184 12.72 6.84 -0.63
C LEU A 184 13.43 8.20 -0.63
N GLY A 185 13.47 8.90 0.53
CA GLY A 185 14.20 10.15 0.70
C GLY A 185 13.57 11.38 0.05
N GLY A 186 12.30 11.31 -0.32
CA GLY A 186 11.54 12.40 -0.92
C GLY A 186 10.88 13.35 0.10
N PRO A 187 10.13 14.34 -0.35
CA PRO A 187 9.34 15.22 0.50
C PRO A 187 8.19 14.46 1.18
N ALA A 188 7.58 15.12 2.18
CA ALA A 188 6.42 14.55 2.85
C ALA A 188 5.28 14.28 1.87
N GLY A 189 4.83 13.03 1.82
CA GLY A 189 3.78 12.58 0.93
C GLY A 189 3.60 11.06 1.02
N GLY A 190 2.67 10.56 0.23
CA GLY A 190 2.43 9.13 0.02
C GLY A 190 2.41 8.81 -1.47
N LEU A 191 2.39 7.53 -1.76
CA LEU A 191 2.32 7.02 -3.13
C LEU A 191 1.58 5.68 -3.11
N ILE A 192 0.76 5.45 -4.12
CA ILE A 192 0.13 4.15 -4.40
C ILE A 192 0.52 3.74 -5.81
N VAL A 193 0.97 2.51 -5.98
CA VAL A 193 1.25 1.93 -7.31
C VAL A 193 0.57 0.58 -7.45
N THR A 194 0.13 0.24 -8.67
CA THR A 194 -0.61 -0.99 -8.98
C THR A 194 -0.41 -1.40 -10.45
N ASN A 195 -0.62 -2.67 -10.70
CA ASN A 195 -0.71 -3.27 -12.04
C ASN A 195 -2.15 -3.63 -12.34
#